data_5d0238844bb1ed418509c425338d2f71
#
_entry.id   5d0238844bb1ed418509c425338d2f71
#
_cell.length_a   1.000
_cell.length_b   1.000
_cell.length_c   1.000
_cell.angle_alpha   90.00
_cell.angle_beta   90.00
_cell.angle_gamma   90.00
#
_symmetry.space_group_name_H-M   'P 1'
#
loop_
_entity.id
_entity.type
_entity.pdbx_description
1 polymer ?
#
loop_
_entity_poly.entity_id
_entity_poly.type
_entity_poly.pdbx_seq_one_letter_code
_entity_poly.pdbx_strand_id
1 'polypeptide(L)'
;FAIGANFSGFFVYVLASPVFLGKHLGLNPQQYGYLFVPTVVGMVIGSYLAKRAAGRFSSQKVVKLAYVWMLLIALVNIIVCYTQPVSLIANILPIALFNIGMAMCMPILSLAALNRHPKIRGTAASGQAFMQMLLSTISAGLIVPFVWYAPSGLAITMLIYVLVGLFVITKTQLWQTKE
;
A
#
# COMPACT_ATOMS: atom_id res chain seq x y z
N PHE A 1 11.81 -4.94 -2.28
CA PHE A 1 11.63 -3.62 -1.66
C PHE A 1 10.33 -2.93 -2.06
N ALA A 2 10.02 -2.71 -3.35
CA ALA A 2 8.83 -1.98 -3.78
C ALA A 2 7.52 -2.56 -3.22
N ILE A 3 7.38 -3.89 -3.22
CA ILE A 3 6.21 -4.58 -2.64
C ILE A 3 6.10 -4.30 -1.14
N GLY A 4 7.22 -4.44 -0.42
CA GLY A 4 7.27 -4.17 1.01
C GLY A 4 6.96 -2.71 1.35
N ALA A 5 7.48 -1.76 0.57
CA ALA A 5 7.18 -0.34 0.75
C ALA A 5 5.69 -0.05 0.54
N ASN A 6 5.10 -0.54 -0.56
CA ASN A 6 3.67 -0.34 -0.83
C ASN A 6 2.78 -0.95 0.26
N PHE A 7 3.12 -2.15 0.72
CA PHE A 7 2.41 -2.80 1.82
C PHE A 7 2.54 -2.01 3.13
N SER A 8 3.76 -1.56 3.47
CA SER A 8 3.99 -0.77 4.69
C SER A 8 3.24 0.56 4.67
N GLY A 9 3.05 1.17 3.50
CA GLY A 9 2.25 2.39 3.35
C GLY A 9 0.80 2.23 3.82
N PHE A 10 0.16 1.10 3.53
CA PHE A 10 -1.14 0.75 4.09
C PHE A 10 -1.02 0.28 5.55
N PHE A 11 -0.03 -0.57 5.84
CA PHE A 11 0.10 -1.26 7.11
C PHE A 11 0.34 -0.30 8.30
N VAL A 12 0.88 0.88 8.04
CA VAL A 12 0.99 1.98 9.04
C VAL A 12 -0.38 2.32 9.65
N TYR A 13 -1.46 2.34 8.86
CA TYR A 13 -2.82 2.57 9.37
C TYR A 13 -3.34 1.40 10.20
N VAL A 14 -2.99 0.17 9.83
CA VAL A 14 -3.34 -1.04 10.61
C VAL A 14 -2.64 -0.99 11.96
N LEU A 15 -1.35 -0.66 11.99
CA LEU A 15 -0.56 -0.56 13.22
C LEU A 15 -1.02 0.60 14.11
N ALA A 16 -1.38 1.74 13.50
CA ALA A 16 -1.89 2.91 14.21
C ALA A 16 -3.39 2.81 14.55
N SER A 17 -4.09 1.73 14.13
CA SER A 17 -5.54 1.63 14.25
C SER A 17 -6.10 1.92 15.64
N PRO A 18 -5.49 1.51 16.78
CA PRO A 18 -6.03 1.82 18.10
C PRO A 18 -6.06 3.33 18.37
N VAL A 19 -5.04 4.07 17.92
CA VAL A 19 -4.97 5.53 18.10
C VAL A 19 -5.78 6.23 17.02
N PHE A 20 -5.63 5.80 15.76
CA PHE A 20 -6.32 6.41 14.62
C PHE A 20 -7.84 6.29 14.73
N LEU A 21 -8.35 5.09 15.02
CA LEU A 21 -9.79 4.85 15.13
C LEU A 21 -10.34 5.28 16.50
N GLY A 22 -9.63 4.95 17.59
CA GLY A 22 -10.10 5.21 18.94
C GLY A 22 -9.98 6.68 19.36
N LYS A 23 -8.80 7.30 19.19
CA LYS A 23 -8.58 8.68 19.64
C LYS A 23 -9.00 9.72 18.62
N HIS A 24 -8.74 9.50 17.33
CA HIS A 24 -9.04 10.52 16.31
C HIS A 24 -10.46 10.42 15.76
N LEU A 25 -11.02 9.22 15.62
CA LEU A 25 -12.36 9.00 15.08
C LEU A 25 -13.40 8.63 16.15
N GLY A 26 -13.01 8.48 17.42
CA GLY A 26 -13.92 8.21 18.54
C GLY A 26 -14.61 6.85 18.49
N LEU A 27 -14.03 5.85 17.78
CA LEU A 27 -14.63 4.54 17.61
C LEU A 27 -14.28 3.58 18.75
N ASN A 28 -15.24 2.75 19.12
CA ASN A 28 -15.00 1.63 20.03
C ASN A 28 -14.25 0.49 19.31
N PRO A 29 -13.49 -0.36 20.03
CA PRO A 29 -12.78 -1.49 19.44
C PRO A 29 -13.63 -2.42 18.57
N GLN A 30 -14.93 -2.58 18.92
CA GLN A 30 -15.91 -3.38 18.15
C GLN A 30 -16.23 -2.77 16.79
N GLN A 31 -15.97 -1.48 16.59
CA GLN A 31 -16.22 -0.74 15.35
C GLN A 31 -15.00 -0.65 14.43
N TYR A 32 -13.88 -1.25 14.81
CA TYR A 32 -12.65 -1.25 13.98
C TYR A 32 -12.84 -1.95 12.62
N GLY A 33 -13.88 -2.77 12.50
CA GLY A 33 -14.32 -3.31 11.22
C GLY A 33 -14.60 -2.26 10.15
N TYR A 34 -14.96 -1.04 10.54
CA TYR A 34 -15.15 0.07 9.57
C TYR A 34 -13.90 0.45 8.81
N LEU A 35 -12.70 0.21 9.34
CA LEU A 35 -11.46 0.34 8.60
C LEU A 35 -11.16 -0.92 7.78
N PHE A 36 -11.24 -2.08 8.42
CA PHE A 36 -10.78 -3.33 7.81
C PHE A 36 -11.67 -3.81 6.66
N VAL A 37 -13.00 -3.72 6.80
CA VAL A 37 -13.92 -4.17 5.76
C VAL A 37 -13.74 -3.41 4.44
N PRO A 38 -13.77 -2.07 4.39
CA PRO A 38 -13.54 -1.34 3.14
C PRO A 38 -12.15 -1.57 2.55
N THR A 39 -11.12 -1.70 3.39
CA THR A 39 -9.75 -1.94 2.90
C THR A 39 -9.60 -3.32 2.28
N VAL A 40 -10.21 -4.36 2.85
CA VAL A 40 -10.25 -5.71 2.27
C VAL A 40 -11.06 -5.71 0.98
N VAL A 41 -12.20 -5.04 0.93
CA VAL A 41 -12.99 -4.87 -0.30
C VAL A 41 -12.13 -4.20 -1.40
N GLY A 42 -11.38 -3.16 -1.05
CA GLY A 42 -10.41 -2.53 -1.95
C GLY A 42 -9.37 -3.52 -2.50
N MET A 43 -8.81 -4.38 -1.64
CA MET A 43 -7.86 -5.42 -2.06
C MET A 43 -8.50 -6.45 -3.00
N VAL A 44 -9.73 -6.88 -2.74
CA VAL A 44 -10.47 -7.81 -3.60
C VAL A 44 -10.72 -7.19 -4.98
N ILE A 45 -11.19 -5.94 -5.01
CA ILE A 45 -11.40 -5.20 -6.27
C ILE A 45 -10.08 -5.07 -7.04
N GLY A 46 -8.99 -4.66 -6.36
CA GLY A 46 -7.67 -4.51 -6.98
C GLY A 46 -7.14 -5.81 -7.57
N SER A 47 -7.28 -6.91 -6.84
CA SER A 47 -6.88 -8.24 -7.30
C SER A 47 -7.72 -8.71 -8.50
N TYR A 48 -9.02 -8.44 -8.49
CA TYR A 48 -9.91 -8.73 -9.62
C TYR A 48 -9.52 -7.92 -10.86
N LEU A 49 -9.23 -6.61 -10.68
CA LEU A 49 -8.76 -5.76 -11.77
C LEU A 49 -7.41 -6.22 -12.33
N ALA A 50 -6.48 -6.65 -11.47
CA ALA A 50 -5.21 -7.24 -11.89
C ALA A 50 -5.42 -8.48 -12.77
N LYS A 51 -6.31 -9.41 -12.34
CA LYS A 51 -6.69 -10.58 -13.12
C LYS A 51 -7.28 -10.21 -14.48
N ARG A 52 -8.17 -9.21 -14.53
CA ARG A 52 -8.83 -8.77 -15.76
C ARG A 52 -7.88 -8.02 -16.71
N ALA A 53 -6.88 -7.33 -16.16
CA ALA A 53 -5.85 -6.65 -16.93
C ALA A 53 -4.80 -7.64 -17.49
N ALA A 54 -4.60 -8.77 -16.84
CA ALA A 54 -3.68 -9.81 -17.29
C ALA A 54 -4.07 -10.32 -18.68
N GLY A 55 -3.09 -10.35 -19.59
CA GLY A 55 -3.30 -10.74 -21.00
C GLY A 55 -3.92 -9.66 -21.90
N ARG A 56 -4.43 -8.53 -21.36
CA ARG A 56 -4.98 -7.42 -22.14
C ARG A 56 -4.04 -6.22 -22.22
N PHE A 57 -3.30 -6.00 -21.16
CA PHE A 57 -2.36 -4.89 -21.05
C PHE A 57 -0.98 -5.40 -20.64
N SER A 58 0.08 -4.71 -21.09
CA SER A 58 1.42 -5.06 -20.64
C SER A 58 1.55 -4.83 -19.12
N SER A 59 2.29 -5.71 -18.47
CA SER A 59 2.55 -5.66 -17.02
C SER A 59 3.04 -4.28 -16.58
N GLN A 60 3.85 -3.64 -17.41
CA GLN A 60 4.37 -2.30 -17.17
C GLN A 60 3.28 -1.23 -17.12
N LYS A 61 2.32 -1.27 -18.06
CA LYS A 61 1.20 -0.30 -18.09
C LYS A 61 0.32 -0.43 -16.85
N VAL A 62 0.04 -1.68 -16.44
CA VAL A 62 -0.77 -1.95 -15.25
C VAL A 62 -0.09 -1.43 -13.98
N VAL A 63 1.22 -1.69 -13.82
CA VAL A 63 1.97 -1.19 -12.66
C VAL A 63 2.07 0.34 -12.68
N LYS A 64 2.31 0.97 -13.83
CA LYS A 64 2.31 2.44 -13.96
C LYS A 64 0.98 3.03 -13.51
N LEU A 65 -0.13 2.49 -14.05
CA LEU A 65 -1.48 2.95 -13.70
C LEU A 65 -1.75 2.79 -12.19
N ALA A 66 -1.38 1.66 -11.60
CA ALA A 66 -1.52 1.41 -10.18
C ALA A 66 -0.74 2.41 -9.32
N TYR A 67 0.50 2.75 -9.71
CA TYR A 67 1.29 3.75 -9.00
C TYR A 67 0.76 5.16 -9.14
N VAL A 68 0.32 5.56 -10.34
CA VAL A 68 -0.36 6.86 -10.53
C VAL A 68 -1.61 6.94 -9.67
N TRP A 69 -2.41 5.87 -9.63
CA TRP A 69 -3.58 5.78 -8.78
C TRP A 69 -3.21 5.91 -7.29
N MET A 70 -2.24 5.13 -6.80
CA MET A 70 -1.79 5.20 -5.40
C MET A 70 -1.27 6.58 -5.01
N LEU A 71 -0.51 7.25 -5.91
CA LEU A 71 -0.03 8.61 -5.68
C LEU A 71 -1.16 9.62 -5.57
N LEU A 72 -2.11 9.59 -6.51
CA LEU A 72 -3.27 10.47 -6.49
C LEU A 72 -4.09 10.28 -5.20
N ILE A 73 -4.35 9.03 -4.83
CA ILE A 73 -5.11 8.73 -3.61
C ILE A 73 -4.33 9.12 -2.34
N ALA A 74 -3.01 8.94 -2.30
CA ALA A 74 -2.20 9.39 -1.18
C ALA A 74 -2.23 10.92 -1.01
N LEU A 75 -2.21 11.68 -2.10
CA LEU A 75 -2.36 13.14 -2.07
C LEU A 75 -3.77 13.54 -1.60
N VAL A 76 -4.82 12.90 -2.12
CA VAL A 76 -6.20 13.11 -1.66
C VAL A 76 -6.32 12.81 -0.17
N ASN A 77 -5.70 11.73 0.30
CA ASN A 77 -5.71 11.36 1.72
C ASN A 77 -5.09 12.47 2.61
N ILE A 78 -3.98 13.06 2.19
CA ILE A 78 -3.37 14.20 2.89
C ILE A 78 -4.36 15.38 2.94
N ILE A 79 -4.96 15.75 1.81
CA ILE A 79 -5.93 16.86 1.75
C ILE A 79 -7.11 16.61 2.67
N VAL A 80 -7.66 15.38 2.66
CA VAL A 80 -8.78 14.98 3.52
C VAL A 80 -8.42 15.08 5.00
N CYS A 81 -7.21 14.64 5.40
CA CYS A 81 -6.77 14.74 6.79
C CYS A 81 -6.70 16.19 7.30
N TYR A 82 -6.41 17.16 6.42
CA TYR A 82 -6.38 18.58 6.79
C TYR A 82 -7.77 19.25 6.74
N THR A 83 -8.64 18.83 5.84
CA THR A 83 -9.96 19.46 5.63
C THR A 83 -11.08 18.83 6.44
N GLN A 84 -10.98 17.51 6.69
CA GLN A 84 -12.05 16.72 7.32
C GLN A 84 -11.49 15.72 8.36
N PRO A 85 -10.79 16.18 9.41
CA PRO A 85 -10.05 15.30 10.30
C PRO A 85 -10.94 14.35 11.12
N VAL A 86 -12.21 14.67 11.32
CA VAL A 86 -13.15 13.87 12.17
C VAL A 86 -14.14 13.03 11.36
N SER A 87 -14.19 13.17 10.04
CA SER A 87 -15.13 12.40 9.22
C SER A 87 -14.65 10.97 9.01
N LEU A 88 -15.40 10.00 9.52
CA LEU A 88 -15.11 8.57 9.41
C LEU A 88 -14.95 8.13 7.93
N ILE A 89 -15.96 8.43 7.11
CA ILE A 89 -15.97 8.04 5.70
C ILE A 89 -14.84 8.71 4.93
N ALA A 90 -14.63 10.01 5.15
CA ALA A 90 -13.60 10.77 4.47
C ALA A 90 -12.19 10.24 4.77
N ASN A 91 -11.93 9.79 5.99
CA ASN A 91 -10.62 9.26 6.38
C ASN A 91 -10.39 7.78 6.00
N ILE A 92 -11.44 6.97 5.92
CA ILE A 92 -11.30 5.54 5.59
C ILE A 92 -11.34 5.30 4.08
N LEU A 93 -12.14 6.05 3.33
CA LEU A 93 -12.30 5.86 1.89
C LEU A 93 -10.98 5.96 1.10
N PRO A 94 -10.09 6.95 1.33
CA PRO A 94 -8.81 6.99 0.64
C PRO A 94 -7.94 5.77 0.93
N ILE A 95 -7.96 5.23 2.15
CA ILE A 95 -7.19 4.04 2.52
C ILE A 95 -7.71 2.82 1.73
N ALA A 96 -9.03 2.66 1.64
CA ALA A 96 -9.64 1.58 0.86
C ALA A 96 -9.31 1.70 -0.64
N LEU A 97 -9.39 2.92 -1.20
CA LEU A 97 -9.05 3.19 -2.61
C LEU A 97 -7.56 2.98 -2.90
N PHE A 98 -6.68 3.32 -1.95
CA PHE A 98 -5.26 3.04 -2.05
C PHE A 98 -4.97 1.54 -2.20
N ASN A 99 -5.69 0.72 -1.41
CA ASN A 99 -5.54 -0.73 -1.46
C ASN A 99 -5.94 -1.36 -2.80
N ILE A 100 -6.79 -0.70 -3.60
CA ILE A 100 -7.07 -1.14 -4.98
C ILE A 100 -5.79 -1.12 -5.81
N GLY A 101 -5.07 0.01 -5.81
CA GLY A 101 -3.82 0.15 -6.56
C GLY A 101 -2.73 -0.80 -6.04
N MET A 102 -2.60 -0.90 -4.72
CA MET A 102 -1.63 -1.80 -4.09
C MET A 102 -1.88 -3.27 -4.49
N ALA A 103 -3.10 -3.77 -4.33
CA ALA A 103 -3.44 -5.14 -4.68
C ALA A 103 -3.38 -5.43 -6.19
N MET A 104 -3.54 -4.40 -7.02
CA MET A 104 -3.40 -4.50 -8.47
C MET A 104 -1.94 -4.68 -8.90
N CYS A 105 -0.99 -4.00 -8.28
CA CYS A 105 0.42 -4.10 -8.68
C CYS A 105 1.20 -5.23 -7.97
N MET A 106 0.78 -5.67 -6.78
CA MET A 106 1.51 -6.68 -5.99
C MET A 106 1.80 -7.99 -6.72
N PRO A 107 0.83 -8.68 -7.36
CA PRO A 107 1.09 -9.95 -8.03
C PRO A 107 2.04 -9.78 -9.22
N ILE A 108 1.94 -8.68 -9.95
CA ILE A 108 2.79 -8.39 -11.11
C ILE A 108 4.24 -8.19 -10.67
N LEU A 109 4.45 -7.36 -9.64
CA LEU A 109 5.78 -7.11 -9.09
C LEU A 109 6.40 -8.37 -8.48
N SER A 110 5.59 -9.21 -7.81
CA SER A 110 6.04 -10.47 -7.24
C SER A 110 6.51 -11.43 -8.34
N LEU A 111 5.69 -11.64 -9.37
CA LEU A 111 6.07 -12.48 -10.51
C LEU A 111 7.31 -11.95 -11.23
N ALA A 112 7.42 -10.63 -11.44
CA ALA A 112 8.59 -10.03 -12.06
C ALA A 112 9.87 -10.28 -11.25
N ALA A 113 9.79 -10.23 -9.92
CA ALA A 113 10.92 -10.54 -9.04
C ALA A 113 11.32 -12.02 -9.10
N LEU A 114 10.35 -12.94 -9.07
CA LEU A 114 10.57 -14.39 -9.12
C LEU A 114 11.12 -14.84 -10.49
N ASN A 115 10.65 -14.23 -11.56
CA ASN A 115 11.09 -14.58 -12.93
C ASN A 115 12.52 -14.12 -13.24
N ARG A 116 13.07 -13.18 -12.50
CA ARG A 116 14.50 -12.81 -12.62
C ARG A 116 15.45 -13.91 -12.12
N HIS A 117 14.98 -14.77 -11.23
CA HIS A 117 15.78 -15.84 -10.63
C HIS A 117 15.06 -17.19 -10.73
N PRO A 118 14.86 -17.74 -11.95
CA PRO A 118 14.02 -18.92 -12.18
C PRO A 118 14.54 -20.19 -11.47
N LYS A 119 15.85 -20.26 -11.26
CA LYS A 119 16.50 -21.42 -10.58
C LYS A 119 16.31 -21.43 -9.05
N ILE A 120 16.02 -20.26 -8.45
CA ILE A 120 15.94 -20.09 -6.98
C ILE A 120 14.65 -19.36 -6.57
N ARG A 121 13.54 -19.66 -7.23
CA ARG A 121 12.24 -18.98 -6.98
C ARG A 121 11.79 -19.05 -5.53
N GLY A 122 12.04 -20.20 -4.85
CA GLY A 122 11.70 -20.35 -3.43
C GLY A 122 12.49 -19.38 -2.54
N THR A 123 13.80 -19.29 -2.74
CA THR A 123 14.67 -18.35 -2.00
C THR A 123 14.30 -16.90 -2.33
N ALA A 124 13.95 -16.58 -3.59
CA ALA A 124 13.52 -15.25 -3.96
C ALA A 124 12.17 -14.87 -3.31
N ALA A 125 11.25 -15.83 -3.19
CA ALA A 125 9.96 -15.61 -2.50
C ALA A 125 10.16 -15.39 -0.99
N SER A 126 10.98 -16.19 -0.34
CA SER A 126 11.29 -16.02 1.09
C SER A 126 12.02 -14.71 1.37
N GLY A 127 12.98 -14.33 0.52
CA GLY A 127 13.63 -13.01 0.58
C GLY A 127 12.67 -11.84 0.40
N GLN A 128 11.68 -11.97 -0.48
CA GLN A 128 10.63 -10.96 -0.66
C GLN A 128 9.76 -10.84 0.61
N ALA A 129 9.32 -11.97 1.17
CA ALA A 129 8.54 -12.00 2.40
C ALA A 129 9.34 -11.42 3.59
N PHE A 130 10.61 -11.78 3.72
CA PHE A 130 11.50 -11.23 4.72
C PHE A 130 11.60 -9.70 4.62
N MET A 131 11.86 -9.17 3.43
CA MET A 131 11.93 -7.72 3.22
C MET A 131 10.63 -7.00 3.54
N GLN A 132 9.48 -7.62 3.22
CA GLN A 132 8.17 -7.06 3.56
C GLN A 132 7.97 -7.00 5.07
N MET A 133 8.28 -8.09 5.78
CA MET A 133 8.18 -8.14 7.24
C MET A 133 9.16 -7.19 7.93
N LEU A 134 10.39 -7.11 7.43
CA LEU A 134 11.41 -6.19 7.96
C LEU A 134 10.96 -4.73 7.86
N LEU A 135 10.47 -4.30 6.70
CA LEU A 135 9.95 -2.95 6.52
C LEU A 135 8.73 -2.68 7.40
N SER A 136 7.84 -3.66 7.56
CA SER A 136 6.69 -3.54 8.45
C SER A 136 7.11 -3.44 9.93
N THR A 137 8.13 -4.20 10.35
CA THR A 137 8.69 -4.13 11.71
C THR A 137 9.35 -2.78 11.98
N ILE A 138 10.14 -2.27 11.04
CA ILE A 138 10.73 -0.93 11.13
C ILE A 138 9.62 0.13 11.22
N SER A 139 8.58 -0.02 10.41
CA SER A 139 7.42 0.89 10.47
C SER A 139 6.74 0.85 11.84
N ALA A 140 6.52 -0.34 12.38
CA ALA A 140 5.87 -0.52 13.69
C ALA A 140 6.68 0.07 14.85
N GLY A 141 7.99 -0.19 14.87
CA GLY A 141 8.85 0.18 15.99
C GLY A 141 9.39 1.61 15.94
N LEU A 142 9.65 2.12 14.72
CA LEU A 142 10.31 3.42 14.57
C LEU A 142 9.41 4.50 13.98
N ILE A 143 8.54 4.19 13.03
CA ILE A 143 7.78 5.22 12.31
C ILE A 143 6.44 5.50 12.98
N VAL A 144 5.65 4.46 13.22
CA VAL A 144 4.29 4.59 13.77
C VAL A 144 4.26 5.37 15.09
N PRO A 145 5.15 5.13 16.09
CA PRO A 145 5.12 5.88 17.34
C PRO A 145 5.30 7.40 17.19
N PHE A 146 5.95 7.85 16.12
CA PHE A 146 6.15 9.28 15.86
C PHE A 146 4.99 9.91 15.08
N VAL A 147 4.26 9.12 14.27
CA VAL A 147 3.26 9.66 13.33
C VAL A 147 1.81 9.38 13.74
N TRP A 148 1.54 8.48 14.68
CA TRP A 148 0.18 8.11 15.06
C TRP A 148 -0.60 9.19 15.80
N TYR A 149 0.10 10.24 16.31
CA TYR A 149 -0.53 11.35 17.03
C TYR A 149 -1.36 12.26 16.13
N ALA A 150 -1.15 12.23 14.81
CA ALA A 150 -1.89 13.02 13.86
C ALA A 150 -2.24 12.21 12.60
N PRO A 151 -3.51 12.21 12.14
CA PRO A 151 -3.91 11.54 10.89
C PRO A 151 -3.07 11.98 9.69
N SER A 152 -2.68 13.26 9.63
CA SER A 152 -1.80 13.81 8.59
C SER A 152 -0.42 13.15 8.57
N GLY A 153 0.12 12.78 9.73
CA GLY A 153 1.40 12.05 9.82
C GLY A 153 1.32 10.67 9.15
N LEU A 154 0.22 9.96 9.37
CA LEU A 154 -0.03 8.65 8.72
C LEU A 154 -0.18 8.81 7.20
N ALA A 155 -0.90 9.85 6.74
CA ALA A 155 -1.11 10.12 5.32
C ALA A 155 0.20 10.50 4.61
N ILE A 156 1.04 11.32 5.23
CA ILE A 156 2.36 11.67 4.70
C ILE A 156 3.25 10.43 4.63
N THR A 157 3.25 9.59 5.66
CA THR A 157 4.01 8.34 5.68
C THR A 157 3.59 7.40 4.56
N MET A 158 2.30 7.27 4.30
CA MET A 158 1.78 6.49 3.17
C MET A 158 2.31 7.03 1.84
N LEU A 159 2.31 8.35 1.63
CA LEU A 159 2.87 8.97 0.42
C LEU A 159 4.37 8.68 0.28
N ILE A 160 5.15 8.82 1.36
CA ILE A 160 6.59 8.52 1.34
C ILE A 160 6.85 7.08 0.92
N TYR A 161 6.10 6.11 1.44
CA TYR A 161 6.25 4.71 1.06
C TYR A 161 5.94 4.45 -0.43
N VAL A 162 4.93 5.11 -1.00
CA VAL A 162 4.63 5.02 -2.44
C VAL A 162 5.78 5.60 -3.26
N LEU A 163 6.33 6.75 -2.85
CA LEU A 163 7.46 7.37 -3.53
C LEU A 163 8.72 6.49 -3.47
N VAL A 164 9.00 5.87 -2.32
CA VAL A 164 10.08 4.89 -2.17
C VAL A 164 9.86 3.69 -3.09
N GLY A 165 8.64 3.14 -3.12
CA GLY A 165 8.29 2.04 -4.03
C GLY A 165 8.48 2.42 -5.50
N LEU A 166 8.03 3.60 -5.90
CA LEU A 166 8.18 4.13 -7.25
C LEU A 166 9.67 4.32 -7.61
N PHE A 167 10.45 4.90 -6.71
CA PHE A 167 11.89 5.09 -6.90
C PHE A 167 12.62 3.76 -7.12
N VAL A 168 12.32 2.74 -6.32
CA VAL A 168 12.90 1.40 -6.47
C VAL A 168 12.56 0.79 -7.83
N ILE A 169 11.31 0.91 -8.29
CA ILE A 169 10.87 0.37 -9.57
C ILE A 169 11.57 1.08 -10.72
N THR A 170 11.68 2.40 -10.67
CA THR A 170 12.36 3.18 -11.73
C THR A 170 13.85 2.85 -11.83
N LYS A 171 14.52 2.68 -10.69
CA LYS A 171 15.95 2.33 -10.64
C LYS A 171 16.23 0.88 -11.05
N THR A 172 15.34 -0.05 -10.76
CA THR A 172 15.56 -1.47 -11.06
C THR A 172 15.27 -1.84 -12.51
N GLN A 173 14.95 -0.87 -13.38
CA GLN A 173 14.66 -1.07 -14.80
C GLN A 173 13.57 -2.15 -15.05
N LEU A 174 12.69 -2.36 -14.09
CA LEU A 174 11.54 -3.25 -14.27
C LEU A 174 10.64 -2.81 -15.45
N TRP A 175 10.89 -1.59 -15.94
CA TRP A 175 10.26 -1.02 -17.12
C TRP A 175 10.90 -1.45 -18.45
N GLN A 176 12.10 -2.06 -18.44
CA GLN A 176 12.91 -2.38 -19.64
C GLN A 176 12.93 -3.88 -19.98
N THR A 177 12.21 -4.72 -19.28
CA THR A 177 12.06 -6.12 -19.69
C THR A 177 11.32 -6.13 -21.04
N LYS A 178 12.09 -6.25 -22.12
CA LYS A 178 11.54 -6.58 -23.45
C LYS A 178 10.75 -7.87 -23.29
N GLU A 179 9.48 -7.84 -23.65
CA GLU A 179 8.67 -9.02 -23.95
C GLU A 179 9.32 -9.81 -25.10
#